data_50d9d4ed29bac00c056c659c42c8358d
#
_entry.id   50d9d4ed29bac00c056c659c42c8358d
#
_cell.length_a   1.000
_cell.length_b   1.000
_cell.length_c   1.000
_cell.angle_alpha   90.00
_cell.angle_beta   90.00
_cell.angle_gamma   90.00
#
_symmetry.space_group_name_H-M   'P 1'
#
loop_
_entity.id
_entity.type
_entity.pdbx_description
1 polymer ?
#
loop_
_entity_poly.entity_id
_entity_poly.type
_entity_poly.pdbx_seq_one_letter_code
_entity_poly.pdbx_strand_id
1 'polypeptide(L)'
;MNNLNAVGHKHIIGHKELTDHKSPLRFDPDFVYISAVDNKGLPLKDKLAAGEKVLRGTVLGTRPDFSIPVISSVSGTIKEVKKLFNSTLGRPTDFFVIENDKKYEAVDRPLLKDDISKEEFISAVQNAGLVGMGGAGFPTYLKYKTDKKISYLIV
;
A
#
# COMPACT_ATOMS: atom_id res chain seq x y z
N MET A 1 32.97 37.37 -3.58
CA MET A 1 32.06 36.75 -4.57
C MET A 1 32.46 35.30 -4.71
N ASN A 2 31.82 34.41 -4.01
CA ASN A 2 32.13 32.97 -4.04
C ASN A 2 31.36 32.32 -5.17
N ASN A 3 32.10 31.87 -6.19
CA ASN A 3 31.57 31.04 -7.26
C ASN A 3 31.13 29.71 -6.65
N LEU A 4 29.83 29.51 -6.46
CA LEU A 4 29.25 28.21 -6.32
C LEU A 4 29.36 27.50 -7.69
N ASN A 5 30.38 26.66 -7.81
CA ASN A 5 30.53 25.76 -8.95
C ASN A 5 29.25 24.93 -9.06
N ALA A 6 28.51 25.10 -10.14
CA ALA A 6 27.36 24.31 -10.47
C ALA A 6 27.77 22.83 -10.47
N VAL A 7 27.24 22.08 -9.52
CA VAL A 7 27.34 20.61 -9.53
C VAL A 7 26.68 20.16 -10.83
N GLY A 8 27.50 19.66 -11.77
CA GLY A 8 27.02 19.21 -13.05
C GLY A 8 25.90 18.16 -12.83
N HIS A 9 24.70 18.48 -13.30
CA HIS A 9 23.58 17.53 -13.30
C HIS A 9 24.00 16.32 -14.16
N LYS A 10 24.35 15.21 -13.52
CA LYS A 10 24.42 13.93 -14.23
C LYS A 10 23.01 13.58 -14.69
N HIS A 11 22.75 13.75 -15.96
CA HIS A 11 21.49 13.30 -16.56
C HIS A 11 21.49 11.76 -16.55
N ILE A 12 20.67 11.18 -15.68
CA ILE A 12 20.45 9.73 -15.67
C ILE A 12 19.45 9.42 -16.77
N ILE A 13 19.89 8.68 -17.80
CA ILE A 13 19.01 8.22 -18.87
C ILE A 13 18.03 7.21 -18.28
N GLY A 14 16.77 7.59 -18.14
CA GLY A 14 15.71 6.75 -17.53
C GLY A 14 14.98 5.84 -18.51
N HIS A 15 15.34 5.90 -19.81
CA HIS A 15 14.71 5.12 -20.89
C HIS A 15 13.15 5.18 -20.88
N LYS A 16 12.60 6.30 -20.45
CA LYS A 16 11.13 6.51 -20.40
C LYS A 16 10.48 6.45 -21.78
N GLU A 17 11.23 6.79 -22.82
CA GLU A 17 10.82 6.69 -24.23
C GLU A 17 10.32 5.29 -24.62
N LEU A 18 10.77 4.25 -23.92
CA LEU A 18 10.33 2.87 -24.18
C LEU A 18 8.85 2.63 -23.80
N THR A 19 8.29 3.47 -22.93
CA THR A 19 6.94 3.34 -22.41
C THR A 19 6.04 4.54 -22.64
N ASP A 20 6.58 5.69 -23.09
CA ASP A 20 5.87 6.96 -23.24
C ASP A 20 4.60 6.88 -24.11
N HIS A 21 4.58 5.98 -25.09
CA HIS A 21 3.45 5.81 -26.00
C HIS A 21 2.59 4.57 -25.69
N LYS A 22 2.85 3.89 -24.56
CA LYS A 22 2.11 2.70 -24.17
C LYS A 22 1.01 3.06 -23.19
N SER A 23 -0.23 2.76 -23.53
CA SER A 23 -1.33 2.84 -22.57
C SER A 23 -1.17 1.77 -21.48
N PRO A 24 -1.48 2.08 -20.21
CA PRO A 24 -1.53 1.07 -19.16
C PRO A 24 -2.51 -0.05 -19.52
N LEU A 25 -2.06 -1.29 -19.38
CA LEU A 25 -2.93 -2.45 -19.56
C LEU A 25 -3.73 -2.69 -18.27
N ARG A 26 -5.05 -2.80 -18.41
CA ARG A 26 -5.91 -3.26 -17.32
C ARG A 26 -5.86 -4.78 -17.27
N PHE A 27 -5.45 -5.32 -16.15
CA PHE A 27 -5.48 -6.75 -15.88
C PHE A 27 -6.57 -7.06 -14.86
N ASP A 28 -7.40 -8.04 -15.15
CA ASP A 28 -8.55 -8.44 -14.34
C ASP A 28 -8.45 -9.95 -13.99
N PRO A 29 -7.61 -10.32 -13.01
CA PRO A 29 -7.32 -11.69 -12.68
C PRO A 29 -8.51 -12.37 -11.97
N ASP A 30 -8.62 -13.69 -12.10
CA ASP A 30 -9.61 -14.48 -11.37
C ASP A 30 -9.24 -14.62 -9.88
N PHE A 31 -7.94 -14.59 -9.56
CA PHE A 31 -7.44 -14.68 -8.20
C PHE A 31 -6.44 -13.57 -7.89
N VAL A 32 -6.55 -13.03 -6.67
CA VAL A 32 -5.61 -12.05 -6.14
C VAL A 32 -4.93 -12.63 -4.90
N TYR A 33 -3.62 -12.41 -4.80
CA TYR A 33 -2.79 -12.91 -3.72
C TYR A 33 -2.28 -11.74 -2.87
N ILE A 34 -2.70 -11.68 -1.61
CA ILE A 34 -2.34 -10.59 -0.70
C ILE A 34 -1.58 -11.18 0.48
N SER A 35 -0.40 -10.64 0.79
CA SER A 35 0.43 -11.13 1.89
C SER A 35 -0.31 -11.07 3.22
N ALA A 36 -0.31 -12.19 3.95
CA ALA A 36 -0.87 -12.32 5.29
C ALA A 36 0.20 -12.10 6.39
N VAL A 37 1.35 -11.54 6.00
CA VAL A 37 2.45 -11.17 6.90
C VAL A 37 2.91 -9.74 6.61
N ASP A 38 3.57 -9.12 7.60
CA ASP A 38 4.22 -7.81 7.43
C ASP A 38 5.55 -7.92 6.67
N ASN A 39 6.26 -6.81 6.51
CA ASN A 39 7.54 -6.75 5.78
C ASN A 39 8.69 -7.49 6.48
N LYS A 40 8.52 -7.91 7.73
CA LYS A 40 9.47 -8.74 8.48
C LYS A 40 9.08 -10.21 8.49
N GLY A 41 7.91 -10.53 7.91
CA GLY A 41 7.34 -11.86 7.89
C GLY A 41 6.60 -12.25 9.16
N LEU A 42 6.21 -11.29 9.99
CA LEU A 42 5.34 -11.52 11.13
C LEU A 42 3.88 -11.62 10.69
N PRO A 43 3.11 -12.58 11.20
CA PRO A 43 1.70 -12.73 10.87
C PRO A 43 0.91 -11.46 11.19
N LEU A 44 -0.04 -11.11 10.33
CA LEU A 44 -1.00 -10.05 10.61
C LEU A 44 -1.84 -10.43 11.83
N LYS A 45 -2.25 -9.42 12.61
CA LYS A 45 -3.25 -9.54 13.68
C LYS A 45 -4.66 -9.48 13.10
N ASP A 46 -5.64 -10.01 13.81
CA ASP A 46 -7.07 -9.92 13.50
C ASP A 46 -7.37 -10.31 12.04
N LYS A 47 -6.75 -11.40 11.57
CA LYS A 47 -6.88 -11.87 10.19
C LYS A 47 -8.27 -12.45 9.94
N LEU A 48 -8.83 -12.10 8.78
CA LEU A 48 -10.00 -12.79 8.24
C LEU A 48 -9.68 -14.25 7.90
N ALA A 49 -10.70 -15.07 7.88
CA ALA A 49 -10.60 -16.51 7.61
C ALA A 49 -11.01 -16.84 6.15
N ALA A 50 -10.65 -18.06 5.72
CA ALA A 50 -11.17 -18.60 4.48
C ALA A 50 -12.71 -18.73 4.54
N GLY A 51 -13.36 -18.46 3.42
CA GLY A 51 -14.83 -18.44 3.28
C GLY A 51 -15.45 -17.06 3.48
N GLU A 52 -14.74 -16.10 4.07
CA GLU A 52 -15.26 -14.76 4.28
C GLU A 52 -15.34 -13.97 2.96
N LYS A 53 -16.47 -13.24 2.81
CA LYS A 53 -16.66 -12.30 1.70
C LYS A 53 -15.98 -10.98 2.01
N VAL A 54 -15.36 -10.40 0.99
CA VAL A 54 -14.66 -9.12 1.09
C VAL A 54 -15.11 -8.17 -0.01
N LEU A 55 -15.08 -6.89 0.29
CA LEU A 55 -15.21 -5.80 -0.68
C LEU A 55 -13.83 -5.19 -0.93
N ARG A 56 -13.68 -4.46 -2.00
CA ARG A 56 -12.48 -3.64 -2.21
C ARG A 56 -12.36 -2.63 -1.07
N GLY A 57 -11.25 -2.67 -0.35
CA GLY A 57 -11.03 -1.87 0.85
C GLY A 57 -11.36 -2.55 2.18
N THR A 58 -11.91 -3.78 2.18
CA THR A 58 -12.09 -4.57 3.41
C THR A 58 -10.73 -4.83 4.05
N VAL A 59 -10.63 -4.65 5.37
CA VAL A 59 -9.42 -4.96 6.14
C VAL A 59 -9.29 -6.47 6.29
N LEU A 60 -8.22 -7.04 5.75
CA LEU A 60 -7.90 -8.47 5.81
C LEU A 60 -7.15 -8.84 7.10
N GLY A 61 -6.53 -7.86 7.74
CA GLY A 61 -5.77 -7.98 8.97
C GLY A 61 -4.92 -6.75 9.18
N THR A 62 -4.24 -6.66 10.32
CA THR A 62 -3.46 -5.49 10.73
C THR A 62 -2.00 -5.86 10.92
N ARG A 63 -1.08 -5.08 10.36
CA ARG A 63 0.36 -5.26 10.55
C ARG A 63 0.74 -5.02 12.02
N PRO A 64 1.49 -5.94 12.64
CA PRO A 64 1.84 -5.82 14.06
C PRO A 64 2.84 -4.70 14.35
N ASP A 65 3.67 -4.31 13.37
CA ASP A 65 4.77 -3.35 13.54
C ASP A 65 4.28 -1.89 13.69
N PHE A 66 3.30 -1.47 12.86
CA PHE A 66 2.84 -0.07 12.80
C PHE A 66 1.32 0.07 12.85
N SER A 67 0.59 -0.98 13.19
CA SER A 67 -0.87 -0.98 13.24
C SER A 67 -1.52 -0.48 11.94
N ILE A 68 -0.97 -0.90 10.79
CA ILE A 68 -1.50 -0.54 9.48
C ILE A 68 -2.38 -1.66 8.97
N PRO A 69 -3.60 -1.36 8.50
CA PRO A 69 -4.45 -2.35 7.87
C PRO A 69 -3.87 -2.80 6.53
N VAL A 70 -3.98 -4.09 6.27
CA VAL A 70 -3.82 -4.69 4.94
C VAL A 70 -5.22 -4.86 4.37
N ILE A 71 -5.47 -4.29 3.21
CA ILE A 71 -6.81 -4.21 2.64
C ILE A 71 -6.93 -5.02 1.35
N SER A 72 -8.13 -5.52 1.07
CA SER A 72 -8.43 -6.17 -0.21
C SER A 72 -8.45 -5.17 -1.35
N SER A 73 -7.80 -5.52 -2.46
CA SER A 73 -7.82 -4.74 -3.71
C SER A 73 -9.03 -5.06 -4.61
N VAL A 74 -9.75 -6.12 -4.32
CA VAL A 74 -10.92 -6.59 -5.08
C VAL A 74 -12.08 -6.93 -4.16
N SER A 75 -13.29 -7.06 -4.72
CA SER A 75 -14.41 -7.75 -4.08
C SER A 75 -14.37 -9.23 -4.42
N GLY A 76 -14.91 -10.07 -3.53
CA GLY A 76 -14.93 -11.51 -3.75
C GLY A 76 -14.97 -12.33 -2.47
N THR A 77 -14.32 -13.49 -2.48
CA THR A 77 -14.30 -14.42 -1.33
C THR A 77 -12.88 -14.91 -1.07
N ILE A 78 -12.45 -14.90 0.19
CA ILE A 78 -11.20 -15.54 0.61
C ILE A 78 -11.36 -17.05 0.45
N LYS A 79 -10.69 -17.64 -0.52
CA LYS A 79 -10.75 -19.10 -0.77
C LYS A 79 -9.94 -19.88 0.24
N GLU A 80 -8.74 -19.42 0.51
CA GLU A 80 -7.80 -20.07 1.42
C GLU A 80 -6.72 -19.08 1.89
N VAL A 81 -6.00 -19.46 2.93
CA VAL A 81 -4.69 -18.86 3.28
C VAL A 81 -3.62 -19.91 2.95
N LYS A 82 -2.73 -19.58 2.03
CA LYS A 82 -1.78 -20.53 1.44
C LYS A 82 -0.34 -20.03 1.56
N LYS A 83 0.58 -20.95 1.82
CA LYS A 83 2.02 -20.65 1.77
C LYS A 83 2.48 -20.55 0.32
N LEU A 84 3.00 -19.36 -0.05
CA LEU A 84 3.61 -19.08 -1.34
C LEU A 84 4.97 -18.44 -1.13
N PHE A 85 5.85 -18.56 -2.13
CA PHE A 85 7.16 -17.91 -2.08
C PHE A 85 7.00 -16.39 -2.10
N ASN A 86 7.51 -15.75 -1.07
CA ASN A 86 7.53 -14.30 -0.95
C ASN A 86 8.90 -13.79 -1.40
N SER A 87 8.95 -13.17 -2.59
CA SER A 87 10.21 -12.69 -3.19
C SER A 87 10.90 -11.60 -2.36
N THR A 88 10.12 -10.78 -1.64
CA THR A 88 10.67 -9.74 -0.77
C THR A 88 11.39 -10.31 0.45
N LEU A 89 10.88 -11.43 0.99
CA LEU A 89 11.43 -12.08 2.18
C LEU A 89 12.34 -13.26 1.86
N GLY A 90 12.42 -13.67 0.57
CA GLY A 90 13.24 -14.80 0.12
C GLY A 90 12.82 -16.16 0.69
N ARG A 91 11.57 -16.30 1.18
CA ARG A 91 11.07 -17.52 1.82
C ARG A 91 9.55 -17.66 1.64
N PRO A 92 8.99 -18.88 1.81
CA PRO A 92 7.54 -19.06 1.83
C PRO A 92 6.89 -18.34 3.02
N THR A 93 5.79 -17.64 2.78
CA THR A 93 4.93 -17.01 3.79
C THR A 93 3.47 -17.20 3.44
N ASP A 94 2.59 -16.88 4.39
CA ASP A 94 1.15 -16.98 4.19
C ASP A 94 0.63 -15.83 3.31
N PHE A 95 -0.28 -16.17 2.40
CA PHE A 95 -1.01 -15.26 1.53
C PHE A 95 -2.51 -15.56 1.60
N PHE A 96 -3.33 -14.53 1.65
CA PHE A 96 -4.74 -14.66 1.32
C PHE A 96 -4.88 -14.91 -0.18
N VAL A 97 -5.63 -15.92 -0.55
CA VAL A 97 -6.05 -16.18 -1.93
C VAL A 97 -7.49 -15.74 -2.06
N ILE A 98 -7.74 -14.67 -2.78
CA ILE A 98 -9.07 -14.08 -2.95
C ILE A 98 -9.54 -14.38 -4.37
N GLU A 99 -10.67 -15.08 -4.49
CA GLU A 99 -11.39 -15.24 -5.75
C GLU A 99 -12.11 -13.95 -6.06
N ASN A 100 -11.71 -13.30 -7.15
CA ASN A 100 -12.25 -12.02 -7.59
C ASN A 100 -13.61 -12.23 -8.24
N ASP A 101 -14.66 -11.61 -7.72
CA ASP A 101 -16.01 -11.66 -8.31
C ASP A 101 -16.21 -10.69 -9.47
N LYS A 102 -15.22 -9.87 -9.77
CA LYS A 102 -15.17 -8.87 -10.85
C LYS A 102 -16.23 -7.78 -10.77
N LYS A 103 -16.95 -7.68 -9.64
CA LYS A 103 -17.94 -6.62 -9.41
C LYS A 103 -17.29 -5.33 -8.92
N TYR A 104 -16.13 -5.44 -8.28
CA TYR A 104 -15.38 -4.30 -7.72
C TYR A 104 -16.18 -3.46 -6.72
N GLU A 105 -17.17 -4.08 -6.06
CA GLU A 105 -17.89 -3.44 -4.96
C GLU A 105 -16.89 -3.01 -3.88
N ALA A 106 -17.06 -1.80 -3.36
CA ALA A 106 -16.12 -1.22 -2.41
C ALA A 106 -16.81 -0.94 -1.07
N VAL A 107 -16.02 -0.95 0.00
CA VAL A 107 -16.48 -0.44 1.29
C VAL A 107 -16.81 1.04 1.16
N ASP A 108 -17.89 1.47 1.80
CA ASP A 108 -18.20 2.89 1.90
C ASP A 108 -17.13 3.59 2.77
N ARG A 109 -16.54 4.62 2.21
CA ARG A 109 -15.55 5.46 2.91
C ARG A 109 -15.96 6.91 2.75
N PRO A 110 -16.29 7.59 3.85
CA PRO A 110 -16.62 9.01 3.77
C PRO A 110 -15.43 9.79 3.24
N LEU A 111 -15.72 10.77 2.39
CA LEU A 111 -14.71 11.74 1.94
C LEU A 111 -14.26 12.57 3.15
N LEU A 112 -12.97 12.83 3.22
CA LEU A 112 -12.42 13.74 4.20
C LEU A 112 -12.94 15.16 3.90
N LYS A 113 -13.29 15.90 4.95
CA LYS A 113 -13.63 17.32 4.83
C LYS A 113 -12.36 18.14 4.62
N ASP A 114 -12.50 19.33 4.05
CA ASP A 114 -11.35 20.23 3.80
C ASP A 114 -10.76 20.82 5.08
N ASP A 115 -11.54 20.87 6.18
CA ASP A 115 -11.21 21.48 7.46
C ASP A 115 -10.87 20.48 8.58
N ILE A 116 -10.38 19.27 8.23
CA ILE A 116 -10.00 18.27 9.22
C ILE A 116 -8.75 18.69 10.02
N SER A 117 -8.68 18.25 11.27
CA SER A 117 -7.49 18.41 12.11
C SER A 117 -6.29 17.58 11.59
N LYS A 118 -5.08 17.94 12.04
CA LYS A 118 -3.87 17.17 11.75
C LYS A 118 -3.99 15.71 12.21
N GLU A 119 -4.56 15.51 13.39
CA GLU A 119 -4.75 14.20 14.01
C GLU A 119 -5.73 13.35 13.21
N GLU A 120 -6.83 13.93 12.76
CA GLU A 120 -7.81 13.26 11.91
C GLU A 120 -7.20 12.87 10.56
N PHE A 121 -6.42 13.78 9.95
CA PHE A 121 -5.71 13.49 8.71
C PHE A 121 -4.72 12.32 8.87
N ILE A 122 -3.88 12.36 9.92
CA ILE A 122 -2.91 11.28 10.22
C ILE A 122 -3.64 9.95 10.41
N SER A 123 -4.73 9.95 11.17
CA SER A 123 -5.55 8.77 11.42
C SER A 123 -6.18 8.24 10.12
N ALA A 124 -6.69 9.11 9.28
CA ALA A 124 -7.27 8.73 7.98
C ALA A 124 -6.22 8.09 7.06
N VAL A 125 -5.01 8.66 6.98
CA VAL A 125 -3.89 8.11 6.19
C VAL A 125 -3.46 6.74 6.73
N GLN A 126 -3.42 6.56 8.06
CA GLN A 126 -3.12 5.27 8.69
C GLN A 126 -4.19 4.23 8.37
N ASN A 127 -5.47 4.59 8.57
CA ASN A 127 -6.60 3.69 8.35
C ASN A 127 -6.81 3.35 6.86
N ALA A 128 -6.32 4.19 5.96
CA ALA A 128 -6.30 3.88 4.53
C ALA A 128 -5.22 2.85 4.14
N GLY A 129 -4.36 2.45 5.07
CA GLY A 129 -3.31 1.46 4.80
C GLY A 129 -2.19 1.96 3.89
N LEU A 130 -1.99 3.29 3.80
CA LEU A 130 -1.04 3.87 2.87
C LEU A 130 0.41 3.63 3.30
N VAL A 131 1.19 3.06 2.38
CA VAL A 131 2.62 2.78 2.55
C VAL A 131 3.41 3.20 1.33
N GLY A 132 4.72 3.44 1.48
CA GLY A 132 5.60 3.74 0.37
C GLY A 132 5.76 2.54 -0.56
N MET A 133 5.50 2.71 -1.87
CA MET A 133 5.53 1.60 -2.84
C MET A 133 6.92 1.33 -3.44
N GLY A 134 7.82 2.29 -3.45
CA GLY A 134 9.14 2.15 -4.07
C GLY A 134 10.25 1.57 -3.18
N GLY A 135 9.92 1.07 -1.98
CA GLY A 135 10.93 0.60 -1.02
C GLY A 135 10.35 -0.36 0.04
N ALA A 136 10.79 -0.20 1.28
CA ALA A 136 10.45 -1.08 2.40
C ALA A 136 8.99 -1.01 2.89
N GLY A 137 8.08 -0.39 2.16
CA GLY A 137 6.68 -0.23 2.60
C GLY A 137 6.54 0.60 3.88
N PHE A 138 7.33 1.68 3.98
CA PHE A 138 7.30 2.56 5.14
C PHE A 138 5.93 3.24 5.27
N PRO A 139 5.34 3.29 6.49
CA PRO A 139 4.02 3.87 6.71
C PRO A 139 3.96 5.36 6.38
N THR A 140 3.05 5.74 5.50
CA THR A 140 2.94 7.13 5.05
C THR A 140 2.52 8.07 6.16
N TYR A 141 1.62 7.64 7.07
CA TYR A 141 1.16 8.46 8.19
C TYR A 141 2.29 8.94 9.11
N LEU A 142 3.36 8.14 9.28
CA LEU A 142 4.52 8.51 10.11
C LEU A 142 5.29 9.70 9.55
N LYS A 143 5.21 9.94 8.25
CA LYS A 143 5.85 11.13 7.63
C LYS A 143 5.15 12.42 8.06
N TYR A 144 3.86 12.35 8.35
CA TYR A 144 3.06 13.51 8.79
C TYR A 144 3.03 13.64 10.32
N LYS A 145 3.38 12.58 11.06
CA LYS A 145 3.43 12.59 12.52
C LYS A 145 4.74 13.23 13.00
N THR A 146 4.82 14.55 12.88
CA THR A 146 5.99 15.34 13.30
C THR A 146 5.52 16.62 13.99
N ASP A 147 6.24 17.00 15.05
CA ASP A 147 6.03 18.27 15.76
C ASP A 147 7.01 19.37 15.26
N LYS A 148 7.88 19.01 14.31
CA LYS A 148 8.81 19.97 13.69
C LYS A 148 8.06 20.90 12.77
N LYS A 149 8.39 22.20 12.83
CA LYS A 149 7.92 23.17 11.85
C LYS A 149 8.54 22.86 10.48
N ILE A 150 7.70 22.58 9.50
CA ILE A 150 8.11 22.32 8.12
C ILE A 150 8.03 23.63 7.34
N SER A 151 9.14 24.10 6.82
CA SER A 151 9.21 25.36 6.04
C SER A 151 9.02 25.11 4.53
N TYR A 152 9.33 23.92 4.04
CA TYR A 152 9.26 23.57 2.63
C TYR A 152 8.74 22.14 2.46
N LEU A 153 7.82 21.96 1.53
CA LEU A 153 7.39 20.65 1.04
C LEU A 153 7.80 20.57 -0.44
N ILE A 154 8.59 19.55 -0.76
CA ILE A 154 9.01 19.27 -2.14
C ILE A 154 8.21 18.07 -2.61
N VAL A 155 7.49 18.22 -3.72
CA VAL A 155 6.65 17.19 -4.35
C VAL A 155 7.23 16.82 -5.70
#